data_bb420c5542162f051f9060a789f1a57c
#
_entry.id   bb420c5542162f051f9060a789f1a57c
#
_cell.length_a   1.000
_cell.length_b   1.000
_cell.length_c   1.000
_cell.angle_alpha   90.00
_cell.angle_beta   90.00
_cell.angle_gamma   90.00
#
_symmetry.space_group_name_H-M   'P 1'
#
loop_
_entity.id
_entity.type
_entity.pdbx_description
1 polymer ?
#
loop_
_entity_poly.entity_id
_entity_poly.type
_entity_poly.pdbx_seq_one_letter_code
_entity_poly.pdbx_strand_id
1 'polypeptide(L)'
;MSADKKKSKALELAITQIDRQFGKGSIMRLGDDYIPTMDNVISTGCLSLDVALGVGGIPKGRVVEIYGPESSGKTTLALHIVAEAQKAGGFAAFIDAEHAVDPDYSKKLGVNTEELLISQPDTGEQALEICETLVRSGALDVIVIDSVAALVPRAELEGDMGDSHMGLQARLMSQALRKLTGTVSRSNTTVIFINQIREKIGVMFGNPETTPGGRALKFYSSVRLEIRRITTIKDGTEMVGSRVRVKVVKNKVAPPFKKSEFDIMYGQGISYVGDIIDLAVEGNIVEKTGAWYSYDDMKIGQGRENAKSFLTENSDILDAVTEKVKSFMGLNNDAVETEA
;
A
#
# COMPACT_ATOMS: atom_id res chain seq x y z
N MET A 1 -33.42 -3.03 42.14
CA MET A 1 -32.38 -3.20 41.09
C MET A 1 -32.83 -2.40 39.88
N SER A 2 -32.06 -1.41 39.42
CA SER A 2 -32.46 -0.56 38.30
C SER A 2 -32.53 -1.39 36.99
N ALA A 3 -33.40 -0.99 36.08
CA ALA A 3 -33.57 -1.64 34.76
C ALA A 3 -32.25 -1.84 34.05
N ASP A 4 -31.29 -0.93 34.25
CA ASP A 4 -29.95 -0.96 33.62
C ASP A 4 -29.08 -2.11 34.12
N LYS A 5 -29.13 -2.45 35.44
CA LYS A 5 -28.41 -3.61 35.97
C LYS A 5 -28.94 -4.94 35.42
N LYS A 6 -30.25 -5.05 35.15
CA LYS A 6 -30.83 -6.23 34.50
C LYS A 6 -30.39 -6.38 33.04
N LYS A 7 -30.31 -5.26 32.30
CA LYS A 7 -29.85 -5.24 30.92
C LYS A 7 -28.37 -5.60 30.84
N SER A 8 -27.52 -5.03 31.70
CA SER A 8 -26.08 -5.34 31.73
C SER A 8 -25.82 -6.82 31.98
N LYS A 9 -26.51 -7.42 32.98
CA LYS A 9 -26.38 -8.86 33.27
C LYS A 9 -26.87 -9.76 32.13
N ALA A 10 -27.93 -9.38 31.43
CA ALA A 10 -28.42 -10.10 30.26
C ALA A 10 -27.42 -10.04 29.10
N LEU A 11 -26.77 -8.88 28.91
CA LEU A 11 -25.73 -8.70 27.88
C LEU A 11 -24.49 -9.56 28.19
N GLU A 12 -24.03 -9.60 29.44
CA GLU A 12 -22.89 -10.44 29.85
C GLU A 12 -23.16 -11.93 29.62
N LEU A 13 -24.39 -12.38 29.93
CA LEU A 13 -24.79 -13.75 29.66
C LEU A 13 -24.81 -14.06 28.16
N ALA A 14 -25.28 -13.13 27.33
CA ALA A 14 -25.28 -13.28 25.87
C ALA A 14 -23.86 -13.35 25.32
N ILE A 15 -22.94 -12.48 25.78
CA ILE A 15 -21.53 -12.50 25.41
C ILE A 15 -20.90 -13.84 25.77
N THR A 16 -21.11 -14.31 27.01
CA THR A 16 -20.59 -15.60 27.47
C THR A 16 -21.12 -16.77 26.63
N GLN A 17 -22.38 -16.71 26.22
CA GLN A 17 -22.98 -17.75 25.38
C GLN A 17 -22.38 -17.73 23.96
N ILE A 18 -22.16 -16.54 23.40
CA ILE A 18 -21.51 -16.36 22.08
C ILE A 18 -20.08 -16.91 22.13
N ASP A 19 -19.30 -16.57 23.16
CA ASP A 19 -17.93 -17.06 23.33
C ASP A 19 -17.85 -18.58 23.47
N ARG A 20 -18.83 -19.20 24.14
CA ARG A 20 -18.91 -20.66 24.23
C ARG A 20 -19.28 -21.33 22.91
N GLN A 21 -20.15 -20.71 22.12
CA GLN A 21 -20.68 -21.31 20.89
C GLN A 21 -19.75 -21.08 19.71
N PHE A 22 -19.10 -19.91 19.62
CA PHE A 22 -18.32 -19.47 18.44
C PHE A 22 -16.82 -19.30 18.73
N GLY A 23 -16.40 -19.42 19.99
CA GLY A 23 -15.02 -19.22 20.45
C GLY A 23 -14.80 -17.84 21.07
N LYS A 24 -13.80 -17.75 21.96
CA LYS A 24 -13.41 -16.48 22.59
C LYS A 24 -13.01 -15.45 21.53
N GLY A 25 -13.46 -14.21 21.71
CA GLY A 25 -13.18 -13.12 20.77
C GLY A 25 -14.15 -13.05 19.59
N SER A 26 -15.22 -13.87 19.57
CA SER A 26 -16.28 -13.78 18.56
C SER A 26 -17.10 -12.50 18.69
N ILE A 27 -17.12 -11.91 19.85
CA ILE A 27 -17.68 -10.58 20.15
C ILE A 27 -16.73 -9.83 21.07
N MET A 28 -16.49 -8.56 20.80
CA MET A 28 -15.61 -7.69 21.60
C MET A 28 -16.18 -6.28 21.65
N ARG A 29 -15.77 -5.49 22.62
CA ARG A 29 -16.08 -4.06 22.65
C ARG A 29 -15.08 -3.31 21.79
N LEU A 30 -15.54 -2.37 21.00
CA LEU A 30 -14.68 -1.62 20.04
C LEU A 30 -13.54 -0.83 20.73
N GLY A 31 -13.61 -0.60 22.03
CA GLY A 31 -12.60 0.13 22.80
C GLY A 31 -11.51 -0.74 23.42
N ASP A 32 -11.67 -2.06 23.43
CA ASP A 32 -10.80 -2.90 24.26
C ASP A 32 -9.45 -3.24 23.57
N ASP A 33 -9.36 -3.24 22.21
CA ASP A 33 -8.11 -3.62 21.50
C ASP A 33 -8.00 -3.05 20.06
N TYR A 34 -8.81 -2.10 19.64
CA TYR A 34 -8.87 -1.66 18.25
C TYR A 34 -8.45 -0.19 18.08
N ILE A 35 -7.22 0.12 18.44
CA ILE A 35 -6.55 1.33 17.94
C ILE A 35 -5.61 0.84 16.84
N PRO A 36 -5.71 1.34 15.58
CA PRO A 36 -4.63 1.18 14.61
C PRO A 36 -3.43 1.96 15.14
N THR A 37 -2.58 1.30 15.91
CA THR A 37 -1.29 1.82 16.31
C THR A 37 -0.36 1.80 15.11
N MET A 38 0.66 2.67 15.07
CA MET A 38 1.71 2.67 14.05
C MET A 38 2.41 1.31 13.92
N ASP A 39 2.33 0.47 14.96
CA ASP A 39 2.87 -0.89 14.98
C ASP A 39 2.11 -1.86 14.04
N ASN A 40 0.93 -1.45 13.55
CA ASN A 40 0.08 -2.30 12.71
C ASN A 40 0.00 -1.83 11.24
N VAL A 41 1.08 -1.23 10.75
CA VAL A 41 1.22 -0.78 9.36
C VAL A 41 2.54 -1.26 8.74
N ILE A 42 2.61 -1.25 7.43
CA ILE A 42 3.82 -1.45 6.64
C ILE A 42 4.12 -0.12 5.94
N SER A 43 5.32 0.45 6.14
CA SER A 43 5.74 1.65 5.42
C SER A 43 5.73 1.40 3.91
N THR A 44 5.44 2.44 3.14
CA THR A 44 5.50 2.39 1.68
C THR A 44 6.91 2.66 1.14
N GLY A 45 7.87 3.00 2.00
CA GLY A 45 9.18 3.51 1.60
C GLY A 45 9.16 4.97 1.11
N CYS A 46 8.00 5.63 1.22
CA CYS A 46 7.77 7.01 0.83
C CYS A 46 7.00 7.71 1.96
N LEU A 47 7.67 8.60 2.68
CA LEU A 47 7.13 9.22 3.90
C LEU A 47 5.90 10.08 3.59
N SER A 48 5.89 10.80 2.47
CA SER A 48 4.74 11.61 2.05
C SER A 48 3.49 10.75 1.77
N LEU A 49 3.68 9.53 1.26
CA LEU A 49 2.57 8.60 1.05
C LEU A 49 2.10 8.00 2.38
N ASP A 50 3.02 7.68 3.30
CA ASP A 50 2.69 7.18 4.63
C ASP A 50 1.87 8.22 5.42
N VAL A 51 2.21 9.51 5.33
CA VAL A 51 1.43 10.65 5.85
C VAL A 51 0.06 10.75 5.16
N ALA A 52 0.01 10.59 3.83
CA ALA A 52 -1.24 10.68 3.09
C ALA A 52 -2.22 9.53 3.43
N LEU A 53 -1.69 8.35 3.81
CA LEU A 53 -2.48 7.22 4.32
C LEU A 53 -3.08 7.48 5.70
N GLY A 54 -2.51 8.41 6.49
CA GLY A 54 -3.06 8.92 7.74
C GLY A 54 -2.88 8.01 8.95
N VAL A 55 -2.27 6.84 8.76
CA VAL A 55 -1.93 5.88 9.81
C VAL A 55 -0.44 5.49 9.78
N GLY A 56 0.37 6.18 8.95
CA GLY A 56 1.81 5.97 8.86
C GLY A 56 2.24 4.83 7.94
N GLY A 57 1.35 4.31 7.09
CA GLY A 57 1.68 3.25 6.13
C GLY A 57 0.47 2.45 5.65
N ILE A 58 0.72 1.33 5.00
CA ILE A 58 -0.29 0.36 4.55
C ILE A 58 -0.80 -0.43 5.76
N PRO A 59 -2.11 -0.43 6.07
CA PRO A 59 -2.63 -1.13 7.24
C PRO A 59 -2.50 -2.65 7.08
N LYS A 60 -1.96 -3.33 8.11
CA LYS A 60 -1.89 -4.80 8.18
C LYS A 60 -3.27 -5.43 8.26
N GLY A 61 -3.37 -6.68 7.82
CA GLY A 61 -4.62 -7.43 7.86
C GLY A 61 -5.72 -6.87 6.96
N ARG A 62 -5.36 -6.19 5.88
CA ARG A 62 -6.30 -5.53 4.95
C ARG A 62 -6.03 -5.88 3.49
N VAL A 63 -7.09 -5.79 2.71
CA VAL A 63 -6.99 -5.83 1.25
C VAL A 63 -6.76 -4.42 0.74
N VAL A 64 -5.72 -4.25 -0.08
CA VAL A 64 -5.33 -2.98 -0.70
C VAL A 64 -5.34 -3.13 -2.21
N GLU A 65 -5.76 -2.11 -2.93
CA GLU A 65 -5.65 -2.04 -4.40
C GLU A 65 -4.76 -0.88 -4.80
N ILE A 66 -3.71 -1.16 -5.58
CA ILE A 66 -2.87 -0.16 -6.25
C ILE A 66 -3.18 -0.23 -7.74
N TYR A 67 -3.68 0.87 -8.32
CA TYR A 67 -4.07 0.87 -9.71
C TYR A 67 -3.65 2.15 -10.44
N GLY A 68 -3.49 2.06 -11.73
CA GLY A 68 -3.07 3.18 -12.58
C GLY A 68 -2.75 2.76 -14.00
N PRO A 69 -2.41 3.72 -14.86
CA PRO A 69 -1.96 3.44 -16.22
C PRO A 69 -0.71 2.56 -16.25
N GLU A 70 -0.39 2.04 -17.40
CA GLU A 70 0.89 1.35 -17.64
C GLU A 70 2.07 2.27 -17.34
N SER A 71 3.19 1.69 -16.88
CA SER A 71 4.42 2.42 -16.55
C SER A 71 4.24 3.58 -15.55
N SER A 72 3.22 3.53 -14.69
CA SER A 72 2.98 4.55 -13.66
C SER A 72 3.73 4.29 -12.35
N GLY A 73 4.41 3.13 -12.20
CA GLY A 73 5.17 2.76 -10.99
C GLY A 73 4.40 1.89 -9.99
N LYS A 74 3.33 1.21 -10.40
CA LYS A 74 2.53 0.31 -9.52
C LYS A 74 3.38 -0.80 -8.89
N THR A 75 4.06 -1.58 -9.74
CA THR A 75 4.94 -2.68 -9.31
C THR A 75 6.12 -2.17 -8.48
N THR A 76 6.71 -1.03 -8.87
CA THR A 76 7.77 -0.38 -8.09
C THR A 76 7.30 -0.03 -6.67
N LEU A 77 6.14 0.59 -6.53
CA LEU A 77 5.56 0.91 -5.20
C LEU A 77 5.29 -0.36 -4.39
N ALA A 78 4.74 -1.41 -5.01
CA ALA A 78 4.47 -2.67 -4.33
C ALA A 78 5.76 -3.36 -3.86
N LEU A 79 6.82 -3.34 -4.68
CA LEU A 79 8.13 -3.89 -4.31
C LEU A 79 8.79 -3.09 -3.17
N HIS A 80 8.64 -1.77 -3.12
CA HIS A 80 9.08 -0.99 -1.96
C HIS A 80 8.33 -1.39 -0.68
N ILE A 81 7.02 -1.59 -0.75
CA ILE A 81 6.24 -2.06 0.41
C ILE A 81 6.73 -3.45 0.87
N VAL A 82 7.05 -4.35 -0.07
CA VAL A 82 7.66 -5.66 0.22
C VAL A 82 9.00 -5.48 0.92
N ALA A 83 9.87 -4.62 0.39
CA ALA A 83 11.19 -4.34 0.98
C ALA A 83 11.07 -3.78 2.41
N GLU A 84 10.16 -2.86 2.65
CA GLU A 84 9.91 -2.29 3.98
C GLU A 84 9.35 -3.34 4.96
N ALA A 85 8.46 -4.24 4.49
CA ALA A 85 7.98 -5.36 5.30
C ALA A 85 9.14 -6.29 5.72
N GLN A 86 10.04 -6.63 4.79
CA GLN A 86 11.21 -7.47 5.06
C GLN A 86 12.23 -6.77 5.99
N LYS A 87 12.47 -5.47 5.81
CA LYS A 87 13.33 -4.66 6.72
C LYS A 87 12.80 -4.66 8.16
N ALA A 88 11.48 -4.70 8.33
CA ALA A 88 10.85 -4.82 9.65
C ALA A 88 10.87 -6.26 10.20
N GLY A 89 11.55 -7.20 9.54
CA GLY A 89 11.65 -8.61 9.94
C GLY A 89 10.45 -9.47 9.53
N GLY A 90 9.57 -8.94 8.66
CA GLY A 90 8.40 -9.65 8.15
C GLY A 90 8.69 -10.50 6.92
N PHE A 91 7.77 -11.41 6.61
CA PHE A 91 7.82 -12.26 5.44
C PHE A 91 6.87 -11.79 4.35
N ALA A 92 7.29 -11.97 3.09
CA ALA A 92 6.55 -11.52 1.93
C ALA A 92 6.41 -12.59 0.85
N ALA A 93 5.33 -12.51 0.08
CA ALA A 93 5.17 -13.30 -1.14
C ALA A 93 4.73 -12.41 -2.31
N PHE A 94 5.14 -12.79 -3.51
CA PHE A 94 4.78 -12.13 -4.75
C PHE A 94 4.18 -13.15 -5.72
N ILE A 95 2.93 -12.96 -6.09
CA ILE A 95 2.22 -13.79 -7.06
C ILE A 95 2.25 -13.02 -8.39
N ASP A 96 3.17 -13.43 -9.25
CA ASP A 96 3.49 -12.79 -10.53
C ASP A 96 2.70 -13.44 -11.66
N ALA A 97 1.46 -13.00 -11.86
CA ALA A 97 0.61 -13.50 -12.95
C ALA A 97 0.96 -12.86 -14.32
N GLU A 98 1.78 -11.81 -14.36
CA GLU A 98 2.29 -11.20 -15.60
C GLU A 98 3.61 -11.80 -16.04
N HIS A 99 4.28 -12.62 -15.20
CA HIS A 99 5.62 -13.20 -15.44
C HIS A 99 6.68 -12.15 -15.76
N ALA A 100 6.63 -11.00 -15.07
CA ALA A 100 7.40 -9.80 -15.40
C ALA A 100 8.32 -9.31 -14.27
N VAL A 101 8.39 -10.01 -13.14
CA VAL A 101 9.25 -9.61 -12.01
C VAL A 101 10.71 -9.83 -12.35
N ASP A 102 11.49 -8.76 -12.29
CA ASP A 102 12.94 -8.76 -12.46
C ASP A 102 13.62 -8.84 -11.08
N PRO A 103 14.38 -9.93 -10.79
CA PRO A 103 15.09 -10.08 -9.52
C PRO A 103 16.15 -9.01 -9.28
N ASP A 104 16.88 -8.58 -10.31
CA ASP A 104 17.93 -7.58 -10.19
C ASP A 104 17.35 -6.20 -9.89
N TYR A 105 16.22 -5.87 -10.52
CA TYR A 105 15.49 -4.66 -10.19
C TYR A 105 14.93 -4.72 -8.76
N SER A 106 14.36 -5.84 -8.36
CA SER A 106 13.83 -6.03 -7.00
C SER A 106 14.92 -5.83 -5.93
N LYS A 107 16.13 -6.39 -6.15
CA LYS A 107 17.29 -6.16 -5.27
C LYS A 107 17.66 -4.69 -5.15
N LYS A 108 17.67 -3.95 -6.27
CA LYS A 108 17.96 -2.50 -6.27
C LYS A 108 16.93 -1.69 -5.47
N LEU A 109 15.70 -2.17 -5.38
CA LEU A 109 14.65 -1.57 -4.55
C LEU A 109 14.75 -1.96 -3.06
N GLY A 110 15.71 -2.80 -2.69
CA GLY A 110 15.94 -3.24 -1.32
C GLY A 110 15.21 -4.52 -0.93
N VAL A 111 14.60 -5.24 -1.89
CA VAL A 111 13.96 -6.53 -1.64
C VAL A 111 15.03 -7.60 -1.39
N ASN A 112 14.90 -8.33 -0.30
CA ASN A 112 15.66 -9.57 -0.07
C ASN A 112 15.05 -10.68 -0.93
N THR A 113 15.65 -10.90 -2.11
CA THR A 113 15.15 -11.88 -3.09
C THR A 113 15.39 -13.33 -2.67
N GLU A 114 16.27 -13.58 -1.69
CA GLU A 114 16.51 -14.93 -1.16
C GLU A 114 15.39 -15.40 -0.23
N GLU A 115 14.69 -14.46 0.40
CA GLU A 115 13.58 -14.74 1.32
C GLU A 115 12.21 -14.44 0.71
N LEU A 116 12.15 -13.78 -0.45
CA LEU A 116 10.89 -13.50 -1.11
C LEU A 116 10.30 -14.77 -1.74
N LEU A 117 9.13 -15.18 -1.29
CA LEU A 117 8.39 -16.25 -1.95
C LEU A 117 7.80 -15.72 -3.27
N ILE A 118 8.10 -16.39 -4.38
CA ILE A 118 7.53 -16.07 -5.68
C ILE A 118 6.69 -17.22 -6.22
N SER A 119 5.55 -16.90 -6.83
CA SER A 119 4.70 -17.85 -7.53
C SER A 119 4.28 -17.27 -8.87
N GLN A 120 4.32 -18.09 -9.93
CA GLN A 120 3.91 -17.74 -11.28
C GLN A 120 2.79 -18.68 -11.73
N PRO A 121 1.55 -18.41 -11.36
CA PRO A 121 0.41 -19.30 -11.64
C PRO A 121 -0.06 -19.17 -13.09
N ASP A 122 -0.52 -20.29 -13.66
CA ASP A 122 -1.07 -20.34 -15.02
C ASP A 122 -2.51 -19.82 -15.11
N THR A 123 -3.28 -19.88 -14.01
CA THR A 123 -4.70 -19.49 -13.99
C THR A 123 -5.01 -18.55 -12.81
N GLY A 124 -6.07 -17.76 -12.96
CA GLY A 124 -6.56 -16.88 -11.90
C GLY A 124 -7.03 -17.65 -10.67
N GLU A 125 -7.63 -18.84 -10.84
CA GLU A 125 -8.02 -19.72 -9.75
C GLU A 125 -6.80 -20.16 -8.95
N GLN A 126 -5.75 -20.64 -9.63
CA GLN A 126 -4.51 -21.08 -8.98
C GLN A 126 -3.86 -19.92 -8.20
N ALA A 127 -3.76 -18.73 -8.79
CA ALA A 127 -3.22 -17.55 -8.12
C ALA A 127 -3.95 -17.24 -6.81
N LEU A 128 -5.28 -17.26 -6.85
CA LEU A 128 -6.12 -16.90 -5.71
C LEU A 128 -6.18 -18.02 -4.65
N GLU A 129 -6.05 -19.28 -5.02
CA GLU A 129 -5.95 -20.43 -4.12
C GLU A 129 -4.59 -20.44 -3.39
N ILE A 130 -3.50 -20.13 -4.10
CA ILE A 130 -2.16 -19.95 -3.51
C ILE A 130 -2.22 -18.79 -2.50
N CYS A 131 -2.78 -17.65 -2.89
CA CYS A 131 -2.96 -16.52 -1.99
C CYS A 131 -3.78 -16.91 -0.75
N GLU A 132 -4.91 -17.60 -0.90
CA GLU A 132 -5.74 -18.05 0.23
C GLU A 132 -4.95 -18.95 1.19
N THR A 133 -4.16 -19.87 0.64
CA THR A 133 -3.34 -20.80 1.43
C THR A 133 -2.26 -20.07 2.22
N LEU A 134 -1.56 -19.13 1.58
CA LEU A 134 -0.54 -18.31 2.22
C LEU A 134 -1.13 -17.40 3.31
N VAL A 135 -2.25 -16.73 3.05
CA VAL A 135 -2.97 -15.93 4.06
C VAL A 135 -3.40 -16.77 5.26
N ARG A 136 -3.90 -17.99 5.00
CA ARG A 136 -4.37 -18.88 6.06
C ARG A 136 -3.25 -19.37 6.96
N SER A 137 -2.01 -19.43 6.48
CA SER A 137 -0.85 -19.80 7.29
C SER A 137 -0.58 -18.81 8.43
N GLY A 138 -0.94 -17.54 8.25
CA GLY A 138 -0.66 -16.46 9.20
C GLY A 138 0.83 -16.12 9.36
N ALA A 139 1.67 -16.64 8.46
CA ALA A 139 3.12 -16.48 8.54
C ALA A 139 3.65 -15.28 7.72
N LEU A 140 2.82 -14.69 6.87
CA LEU A 140 3.23 -13.60 5.97
C LEU A 140 2.64 -12.28 6.40
N ASP A 141 3.42 -11.20 6.30
CA ASP A 141 2.98 -9.84 6.55
C ASP A 141 2.35 -9.24 5.30
N VAL A 142 2.87 -9.52 4.12
CA VAL A 142 2.39 -8.98 2.86
C VAL A 142 2.43 -10.00 1.73
N ILE A 143 1.37 -9.99 0.92
CA ILE A 143 1.27 -10.75 -0.34
C ILE A 143 0.89 -9.76 -1.42
N VAL A 144 1.66 -9.72 -2.51
CA VAL A 144 1.35 -8.93 -3.71
C VAL A 144 0.85 -9.84 -4.81
N ILE A 145 -0.20 -9.43 -5.53
CA ILE A 145 -0.70 -10.10 -6.74
C ILE A 145 -0.57 -9.10 -7.90
N ASP A 146 0.30 -9.39 -8.85
CA ASP A 146 0.57 -8.55 -10.04
C ASP A 146 0.27 -9.34 -11.32
N SER A 147 -0.76 -9.05 -12.07
CA SER A 147 -1.83 -8.11 -11.76
C SER A 147 -3.20 -8.77 -11.89
N VAL A 148 -4.25 -8.12 -11.34
CA VAL A 148 -5.65 -8.60 -11.51
C VAL A 148 -6.01 -8.75 -12.98
N ALA A 149 -5.48 -7.90 -13.86
CA ALA A 149 -5.73 -7.96 -15.30
C ALA A 149 -5.25 -9.29 -15.93
N ALA A 150 -4.21 -9.91 -15.36
CA ALA A 150 -3.62 -11.17 -15.81
C ALA A 150 -4.24 -12.41 -15.17
N LEU A 151 -5.17 -12.25 -14.21
CA LEU A 151 -5.87 -13.38 -13.61
C LEU A 151 -6.94 -13.92 -14.57
N VAL A 152 -6.50 -14.72 -15.53
CA VAL A 152 -7.40 -15.34 -16.52
C VAL A 152 -8.07 -16.56 -15.90
N PRO A 153 -9.41 -16.65 -15.92
CA PRO A 153 -10.14 -17.84 -15.49
C PRO A 153 -9.76 -19.08 -16.31
N ARG A 154 -9.67 -20.24 -15.66
CA ARG A 154 -9.34 -21.51 -16.32
C ARG A 154 -10.27 -21.80 -17.51
N ALA A 155 -11.57 -21.56 -17.36
CA ALA A 155 -12.54 -21.79 -18.41
C ALA A 155 -12.32 -20.89 -19.64
N GLU A 156 -11.67 -19.75 -19.49
CA GLU A 156 -11.29 -18.86 -20.60
C GLU A 156 -10.03 -19.38 -21.30
N LEU A 157 -9.08 -19.98 -20.57
CA LEU A 157 -7.88 -20.61 -21.13
C LEU A 157 -8.17 -21.93 -21.87
N GLU A 158 -9.15 -22.68 -21.41
CA GLU A 158 -9.58 -23.95 -22.00
C GLU A 158 -10.58 -23.78 -23.17
N GLY A 159 -11.13 -22.55 -23.36
CA GLY A 159 -12.05 -22.22 -24.43
C GLY A 159 -11.37 -21.96 -25.77
N ASP A 160 -12.15 -21.98 -26.85
CA ASP A 160 -11.65 -21.66 -28.18
C ASP A 160 -11.43 -20.14 -28.36
N MET A 161 -10.48 -19.78 -29.24
CA MET A 161 -10.25 -18.40 -29.63
C MET A 161 -11.50 -17.78 -30.24
N GLY A 162 -12.04 -16.75 -29.56
CA GLY A 162 -13.25 -16.03 -29.98
C GLY A 162 -14.49 -16.34 -29.15
N ASP A 163 -14.39 -17.27 -28.21
CA ASP A 163 -15.47 -17.55 -27.25
C ASP A 163 -15.73 -16.36 -26.34
N SER A 164 -17.00 -16.13 -26.03
CA SER A 164 -17.39 -15.01 -25.14
C SER A 164 -17.38 -15.46 -23.68
N HIS A 165 -16.37 -15.03 -22.94
CA HIS A 165 -16.19 -15.32 -21.51
C HIS A 165 -16.58 -14.13 -20.61
N MET A 166 -17.58 -13.34 -21.01
CA MET A 166 -17.99 -12.13 -20.30
C MET A 166 -18.30 -12.39 -18.83
N GLY A 167 -17.60 -11.66 -17.95
CA GLY A 167 -17.87 -11.63 -16.51
C GLY A 167 -17.28 -12.77 -15.69
N LEU A 168 -16.58 -13.75 -16.28
CA LEU A 168 -15.96 -14.85 -15.53
C LEU A 168 -14.92 -14.34 -14.54
N GLN A 169 -14.01 -13.45 -14.95
CA GLN A 169 -13.01 -12.84 -14.08
C GLN A 169 -13.67 -12.06 -12.92
N ALA A 170 -14.74 -11.31 -13.18
CA ALA A 170 -15.45 -10.59 -12.14
C ALA A 170 -16.14 -11.52 -11.12
N ARG A 171 -16.63 -12.68 -11.57
CA ARG A 171 -17.20 -13.72 -10.71
C ARG A 171 -16.12 -14.37 -9.85
N LEU A 172 -14.99 -14.74 -10.46
CA LEU A 172 -13.83 -15.30 -9.78
C LEU A 172 -13.33 -14.36 -8.68
N MET A 173 -13.08 -13.09 -8.99
CA MET A 173 -12.68 -12.07 -8.03
C MET A 173 -13.69 -11.88 -6.90
N SER A 174 -14.99 -11.87 -7.21
CA SER A 174 -16.03 -11.75 -6.19
C SER A 174 -16.08 -12.94 -5.24
N GLN A 175 -15.84 -14.14 -5.75
CA GLN A 175 -15.79 -15.37 -4.94
C GLN A 175 -14.54 -15.39 -4.05
N ALA A 176 -13.37 -15.09 -4.61
CA ALA A 176 -12.11 -15.07 -3.89
C ALA A 176 -12.11 -14.04 -2.77
N LEU A 177 -12.52 -12.80 -3.05
CA LEU A 177 -12.51 -11.72 -2.06
C LEU A 177 -13.49 -11.96 -0.89
N ARG A 178 -14.61 -12.64 -1.13
CA ARG A 178 -15.50 -13.07 -0.04
C ARG A 178 -14.83 -14.05 0.93
N LYS A 179 -13.99 -14.96 0.41
CA LYS A 179 -13.22 -15.90 1.23
C LYS A 179 -12.04 -15.21 1.91
N LEU A 180 -11.26 -14.43 1.16
CA LEU A 180 -10.02 -13.82 1.61
C LEU A 180 -10.24 -12.77 2.70
N THR A 181 -11.26 -11.91 2.60
CA THR A 181 -11.40 -10.74 3.48
C THR A 181 -11.44 -11.10 4.96
N GLY A 182 -12.18 -12.14 5.33
CA GLY A 182 -12.26 -12.59 6.73
C GLY A 182 -10.96 -13.25 7.22
N THR A 183 -10.26 -13.96 6.33
CA THR A 183 -9.01 -14.64 6.67
C THR A 183 -7.86 -13.64 6.77
N VAL A 184 -7.76 -12.71 5.84
CA VAL A 184 -6.80 -11.59 5.81
C VAL A 184 -6.82 -10.80 7.13
N SER A 185 -8.02 -10.46 7.61
CA SER A 185 -8.15 -9.72 8.88
C SER A 185 -7.67 -10.54 10.10
N ARG A 186 -7.94 -11.85 10.12
CA ARG A 186 -7.54 -12.71 11.24
C ARG A 186 -6.07 -13.09 11.25
N SER A 187 -5.47 -13.25 10.06
CA SER A 187 -4.05 -13.59 9.92
C SER A 187 -3.12 -12.38 10.04
N ASN A 188 -3.67 -11.17 10.08
CA ASN A 188 -2.93 -9.91 10.02
C ASN A 188 -2.04 -9.77 8.76
N THR A 189 -2.29 -10.58 7.73
CA THR A 189 -1.58 -10.53 6.44
C THR A 189 -2.21 -9.47 5.54
N THR A 190 -1.41 -8.58 4.98
CA THR A 190 -1.88 -7.61 3.98
C THR A 190 -1.85 -8.21 2.59
N VAL A 191 -2.93 -8.07 1.82
CA VAL A 191 -2.97 -8.52 0.42
C VAL A 191 -3.12 -7.31 -0.48
N ILE A 192 -2.10 -7.07 -1.32
CA ILE A 192 -2.03 -5.97 -2.29
C ILE A 192 -2.35 -6.51 -3.68
N PHE A 193 -3.42 -6.01 -4.27
CA PHE A 193 -3.77 -6.27 -5.66
C PHE A 193 -3.29 -5.11 -6.53
N ILE A 194 -2.41 -5.39 -7.46
CA ILE A 194 -2.05 -4.44 -8.52
C ILE A 194 -3.08 -4.56 -9.64
N ASN A 195 -3.55 -3.41 -10.16
CA ASN A 195 -4.56 -3.39 -11.20
C ASN A 195 -4.26 -2.35 -12.28
N GLN A 196 -4.72 -2.62 -13.47
CA GLN A 196 -4.59 -1.71 -14.62
C GLN A 196 -5.85 -0.84 -14.75
N ILE A 197 -5.75 0.22 -15.55
CA ILE A 197 -6.91 1.01 -15.99
C ILE A 197 -7.31 0.55 -17.38
N ARG A 198 -8.61 0.44 -17.60
CA ARG A 198 -9.24 0.20 -18.91
C ARG A 198 -10.29 1.27 -19.13
N GLU A 199 -10.57 1.59 -20.36
CA GLU A 199 -11.64 2.51 -20.73
C GLU A 199 -12.90 1.75 -21.14
N LYS A 200 -14.04 2.23 -20.66
CA LYS A 200 -15.34 1.74 -21.08
C LYS A 200 -15.72 2.37 -22.40
N ILE A 201 -16.00 1.55 -23.39
CA ILE A 201 -16.50 2.00 -24.70
C ILE A 201 -17.92 2.59 -24.53
N GLY A 202 -18.18 3.73 -25.18
CA GLY A 202 -19.52 4.34 -25.24
C GLY A 202 -19.91 5.21 -24.04
N VAL A 203 -18.98 5.54 -23.14
CA VAL A 203 -19.24 6.54 -22.06
C VAL A 203 -19.01 7.96 -22.61
N MET A 204 -20.09 8.65 -22.95
CA MET A 204 -20.01 10.03 -23.46
C MET A 204 -19.89 11.09 -22.34
N PHE A 205 -20.33 10.78 -21.12
CA PHE A 205 -20.30 11.70 -19.97
C PHE A 205 -19.76 10.98 -18.72
N GLY A 206 -18.98 11.71 -17.91
CA GLY A 206 -18.36 11.17 -16.70
C GLY A 206 -16.99 10.53 -16.97
N ASN A 207 -16.49 9.77 -15.99
CA ASN A 207 -15.17 9.10 -16.09
C ASN A 207 -15.32 7.73 -16.77
N PRO A 208 -14.76 7.52 -17.97
CA PRO A 208 -14.80 6.23 -18.67
C PRO A 208 -13.89 5.18 -18.03
N GLU A 209 -12.93 5.60 -17.21
CA GLU A 209 -11.93 4.70 -16.64
C GLU A 209 -12.53 3.68 -15.66
N THR A 210 -12.10 2.45 -15.78
CA THR A 210 -12.47 1.35 -14.90
C THR A 210 -11.29 0.41 -14.70
N THR A 211 -11.36 -0.44 -13.68
CA THR A 211 -10.36 -1.48 -13.43
C THR A 211 -10.94 -2.86 -13.77
N PRO A 212 -10.13 -3.80 -14.33
CA PRO A 212 -10.48 -5.21 -14.50
C PRO A 212 -10.92 -5.90 -13.20
N GLY A 213 -11.50 -7.10 -13.31
CA GLY A 213 -11.95 -7.87 -12.15
C GLY A 213 -13.30 -7.43 -11.57
N GLY A 214 -14.04 -6.55 -12.24
CA GLY A 214 -15.37 -6.11 -11.84
C GLY A 214 -15.39 -5.09 -10.70
N ARG A 215 -16.43 -5.15 -9.86
CA ARG A 215 -16.59 -4.20 -8.74
C ARG A 215 -16.10 -4.73 -7.40
N ALA A 216 -15.71 -6.00 -7.30
CA ALA A 216 -15.43 -6.65 -6.02
C ALA A 216 -14.30 -5.95 -5.24
N LEU A 217 -13.16 -5.67 -5.87
CA LEU A 217 -12.06 -4.94 -5.23
C LEU A 217 -12.48 -3.56 -4.72
N LYS A 218 -13.31 -2.83 -5.47
CA LYS A 218 -13.82 -1.52 -5.04
C LYS A 218 -14.58 -1.58 -3.72
N PHE A 219 -15.26 -2.70 -3.44
CA PHE A 219 -16.00 -2.89 -2.19
C PHE A 219 -15.14 -3.49 -1.09
N TYR A 220 -14.37 -4.55 -1.38
CA TYR A 220 -13.63 -5.30 -0.39
C TYR A 220 -12.33 -4.63 0.07
N SER A 221 -11.62 -3.89 -0.80
CA SER A 221 -10.43 -3.16 -0.39
C SER A 221 -10.72 -2.14 0.72
N SER A 222 -9.82 -2.09 1.69
CA SER A 222 -9.82 -1.06 2.75
C SER A 222 -9.15 0.22 2.28
N VAL A 223 -8.09 0.09 1.48
CA VAL A 223 -7.35 1.20 0.88
C VAL A 223 -7.30 1.01 -0.63
N ARG A 224 -7.47 2.09 -1.40
CA ARG A 224 -7.28 2.12 -2.86
C ARG A 224 -6.41 3.30 -3.22
N LEU A 225 -5.30 3.02 -3.89
CA LEU A 225 -4.30 3.96 -4.32
C LEU A 225 -4.31 4.06 -5.84
N GLU A 226 -4.56 5.26 -6.35
CA GLU A 226 -4.43 5.57 -7.76
C GLU A 226 -3.07 6.22 -8.00
N ILE A 227 -2.20 5.58 -8.78
CA ILE A 227 -0.87 6.10 -9.12
C ILE A 227 -0.83 6.54 -10.59
N ARG A 228 -0.35 7.76 -10.82
CA ARG A 228 -0.21 8.35 -12.16
C ARG A 228 1.13 9.09 -12.29
N ARG A 229 1.78 8.93 -13.44
CA ARG A 229 2.92 9.76 -13.82
C ARG A 229 2.43 11.18 -14.13
N ILE A 230 3.09 12.18 -13.54
CA ILE A 230 2.83 13.61 -13.78
C ILE A 230 3.77 14.13 -14.86
N THR A 231 5.09 13.90 -14.65
CA THR A 231 6.13 14.41 -15.54
C THR A 231 7.33 13.45 -15.56
N THR A 232 8.16 13.60 -16.60
CA THR A 232 9.41 12.86 -16.72
C THR A 232 10.54 13.70 -16.15
N ILE A 233 11.40 13.08 -15.33
CA ILE A 233 12.61 13.69 -14.79
C ILE A 233 13.74 13.44 -15.79
N LYS A 234 14.47 14.51 -16.13
CA LYS A 234 15.58 14.47 -17.09
C LYS A 234 16.86 14.96 -16.44
N ASP A 235 17.96 14.34 -16.80
CA ASP A 235 19.30 14.85 -16.56
C ASP A 235 19.93 15.16 -17.93
N GLY A 236 20.03 16.45 -18.24
CA GLY A 236 20.33 16.90 -19.60
C GLY A 236 19.28 16.41 -20.62
N THR A 237 19.67 15.52 -21.53
CA THR A 237 18.80 14.90 -22.54
C THR A 237 18.25 13.54 -22.12
N GLU A 238 18.82 12.91 -21.12
CA GLU A 238 18.45 11.57 -20.67
C GLU A 238 17.25 11.58 -19.75
N MET A 239 16.36 10.60 -19.90
CA MET A 239 15.23 10.37 -19.00
C MET A 239 15.70 9.49 -17.85
N VAL A 240 15.85 10.06 -16.66
CA VAL A 240 16.38 9.37 -15.48
C VAL A 240 15.31 8.94 -14.49
N GLY A 241 14.09 9.41 -14.66
CA GLY A 241 12.99 9.05 -13.73
C GLY A 241 11.67 9.68 -14.11
N SER A 242 10.71 9.54 -13.23
CA SER A 242 9.40 10.18 -13.36
C SER A 242 8.88 10.65 -12.01
N ARG A 243 8.28 11.84 -11.99
CA ARG A 243 7.46 12.28 -10.86
C ARG A 243 6.08 11.67 -10.97
N VAL A 244 5.64 11.06 -9.91
CA VAL A 244 4.35 10.39 -9.83
C VAL A 244 3.47 11.04 -8.77
N ARG A 245 2.17 10.91 -8.96
CA ARG A 245 1.16 11.27 -7.96
C ARG A 245 0.40 10.02 -7.55
N VAL A 246 0.33 9.78 -6.26
CA VAL A 246 -0.56 8.78 -5.66
C VAL A 246 -1.72 9.48 -4.97
N LYS A 247 -2.93 9.12 -5.34
CA LYS A 247 -4.16 9.58 -4.70
C LYS A 247 -4.77 8.46 -3.89
N VAL A 248 -5.03 8.71 -2.62
CA VAL A 248 -5.76 7.80 -1.73
C VAL A 248 -7.25 7.93 -2.04
N VAL A 249 -7.76 7.12 -2.98
CA VAL A 249 -9.14 7.23 -3.47
C VAL A 249 -10.15 6.66 -2.50
N LYS A 250 -9.74 5.65 -1.73
CA LYS A 250 -10.53 5.03 -0.67
C LYS A 250 -9.63 4.72 0.51
N ASN A 251 -10.12 5.01 1.70
CA ASN A 251 -9.45 4.67 2.95
C ASN A 251 -10.50 4.39 4.03
N LYS A 252 -10.41 3.20 4.68
CA LYS A 252 -11.29 2.83 5.78
C LYS A 252 -10.65 3.02 7.16
N VAL A 253 -9.36 3.40 7.21
CA VAL A 253 -8.60 3.56 8.45
C VAL A 253 -8.28 5.02 8.77
N ALA A 254 -8.43 5.92 7.79
CA ALA A 254 -8.26 7.37 7.94
C ALA A 254 -9.07 8.13 6.89
N PRO A 255 -9.18 9.47 6.94
CA PRO A 255 -9.86 10.26 5.91
C PRO A 255 -9.22 10.07 4.53
N PRO A 256 -10.02 9.76 3.48
CA PRO A 256 -9.54 9.55 2.12
C PRO A 256 -9.25 10.87 1.39
N PHE A 257 -8.87 10.75 0.11
CA PHE A 257 -8.67 11.81 -0.91
C PHE A 257 -7.41 12.65 -0.74
N LYS A 258 -6.53 12.32 0.21
CA LYS A 258 -5.19 12.88 0.27
C LYS A 258 -4.36 12.45 -0.94
N LYS A 259 -3.35 13.25 -1.27
CA LYS A 259 -2.43 13.02 -2.39
C LYS A 259 -1.01 13.10 -1.87
N SER A 260 -0.12 12.31 -2.46
CA SER A 260 1.31 12.37 -2.30
C SER A 260 1.96 12.45 -3.68
N GLU A 261 3.04 13.22 -3.82
CA GLU A 261 3.81 13.34 -5.06
C GLU A 261 5.28 13.11 -4.75
N PHE A 262 5.89 12.15 -5.44
CA PHE A 262 7.27 11.80 -5.25
C PHE A 262 7.93 11.35 -6.56
N ASP A 263 9.24 11.22 -6.53
CA ASP A 263 10.03 10.81 -7.69
C ASP A 263 10.32 9.31 -7.65
N ILE A 264 10.15 8.64 -8.79
CA ILE A 264 10.64 7.29 -9.06
C ILE A 264 11.81 7.42 -10.02
N MET A 265 13.01 7.06 -9.59
CA MET A 265 14.22 7.05 -10.40
C MET A 265 14.39 5.69 -11.07
N TYR A 266 14.71 5.68 -12.36
CA TYR A 266 14.85 4.44 -13.11
C TYR A 266 16.03 3.62 -12.58
N GLY A 267 15.80 2.36 -12.31
CA GLY A 267 16.80 1.45 -11.75
C GLY A 267 17.10 1.64 -10.25
N GLN A 268 16.48 2.64 -9.58
CA GLN A 268 16.72 2.94 -8.16
C GLN A 268 15.43 2.95 -7.33
N GLY A 269 14.27 3.15 -7.98
CA GLY A 269 12.97 3.21 -7.31
C GLY A 269 12.62 4.57 -6.73
N ILE A 270 11.88 4.58 -5.62
CA ILE A 270 11.40 5.80 -4.97
C ILE A 270 12.59 6.60 -4.39
N SER A 271 12.68 7.89 -4.74
CA SER A 271 13.70 8.79 -4.22
C SER A 271 13.35 9.23 -2.80
N TYR A 272 13.76 8.43 -1.81
CA TYR A 272 13.51 8.72 -0.39
C TYR A 272 14.04 10.10 0.02
N VAL A 273 15.30 10.42 -0.29
CA VAL A 273 15.91 11.73 0.04
C VAL A 273 15.16 12.88 -0.63
N GLY A 274 14.68 12.66 -1.88
CA GLY A 274 13.88 13.65 -2.58
C GLY A 274 12.53 13.90 -1.93
N ASP A 275 11.90 12.85 -1.40
CA ASP A 275 10.65 12.93 -0.66
C ASP A 275 10.83 13.67 0.68
N ILE A 276 11.91 13.35 1.42
CA ILE A 276 12.27 14.05 2.66
C ILE A 276 12.51 15.54 2.43
N ILE A 277 13.25 15.93 1.38
CA ILE A 277 13.48 17.34 1.06
C ILE A 277 12.18 18.08 0.76
N ASP A 278 11.30 17.49 -0.02
CA ASP A 278 10.02 18.10 -0.39
C ASP A 278 9.18 18.34 0.88
N LEU A 279 9.08 17.36 1.78
CA LEU A 279 8.39 17.48 3.07
C LEU A 279 9.09 18.46 4.03
N ALA A 280 10.42 18.48 4.06
CA ALA A 280 11.19 19.40 4.92
C ALA A 280 11.01 20.86 4.49
N VAL A 281 10.88 21.12 3.19
CA VAL A 281 10.55 22.46 2.67
C VAL A 281 9.11 22.83 3.01
N GLU A 282 8.17 21.90 2.88
CA GLU A 282 6.76 22.13 3.26
C GLU A 282 6.62 22.47 4.75
N GLY A 283 7.41 21.79 5.61
CA GLY A 283 7.44 22.00 7.06
C GLY A 283 8.33 23.17 7.51
N ASN A 284 8.95 23.93 6.59
CA ASN A 284 9.95 24.97 6.89
C ASN A 284 11.13 24.46 7.76
N ILE A 285 11.42 23.18 7.71
CA ILE A 285 12.59 22.54 8.35
C ILE A 285 13.84 22.81 7.52
N VAL A 286 13.69 22.73 6.19
CA VAL A 286 14.67 23.18 5.20
C VAL A 286 14.13 24.45 4.56
N GLU A 287 14.91 25.53 4.67
CA GLU A 287 14.55 26.80 4.06
C GLU A 287 14.90 26.81 2.57
N LYS A 288 13.98 27.30 1.76
CA LYS A 288 14.18 27.49 0.32
C LYS A 288 14.10 28.96 -0.04
N THR A 289 15.24 29.57 -0.31
CA THR A 289 15.34 30.97 -0.75
C THR A 289 15.82 31.05 -2.20
N GLY A 290 14.90 31.32 -3.12
CA GLY A 290 15.18 31.24 -4.55
C GLY A 290 15.59 29.82 -4.98
N ALA A 291 16.81 29.67 -5.48
CA ALA A 291 17.37 28.37 -5.85
C ALA A 291 18.14 27.69 -4.71
N TRP A 292 18.36 28.34 -3.58
CA TRP A 292 19.17 27.81 -2.48
C TRP A 292 18.31 27.08 -1.44
N TYR A 293 18.83 25.95 -0.98
CA TYR A 293 18.31 25.17 0.12
C TYR A 293 19.26 25.30 1.32
N SER A 294 18.72 25.55 2.51
CA SER A 294 19.48 25.73 3.76
C SER A 294 18.85 24.95 4.90
N TYR A 295 19.68 24.41 5.77
CA TYR A 295 19.28 23.73 7.00
C TYR A 295 20.13 24.22 8.16
N ASP A 296 19.52 24.73 9.25
CA ASP A 296 20.18 25.33 10.41
C ASP A 296 21.29 26.33 9.97
N ASP A 297 20.95 27.34 9.14
CA ASP A 297 21.82 28.36 8.54
C ASP A 297 22.91 27.84 7.58
N MET A 298 23.02 26.54 7.39
CA MET A 298 23.99 25.93 6.49
C MET A 298 23.36 25.74 5.10
N LYS A 299 24.05 26.21 4.06
CA LYS A 299 23.64 25.96 2.67
C LYS A 299 23.91 24.51 2.31
N ILE A 300 22.85 23.74 1.99
CA ILE A 300 22.92 22.33 1.61
C ILE A 300 22.88 22.10 0.10
N GLY A 301 22.60 23.14 -0.69
CA GLY A 301 22.70 23.04 -2.15
C GLY A 301 21.99 24.14 -2.91
N GLN A 302 22.48 24.42 -4.12
CA GLN A 302 21.78 25.24 -5.10
C GLN A 302 21.01 24.33 -6.04
N GLY A 303 19.67 24.36 -5.96
CA GLY A 303 18.80 23.44 -6.65
C GLY A 303 18.53 22.15 -5.86
N ARG A 304 17.39 21.51 -6.16
CA ARG A 304 16.90 20.34 -5.45
C ARG A 304 17.85 19.13 -5.57
N GLU A 305 18.44 18.92 -6.74
CA GLU A 305 19.34 17.77 -6.97
C GLU A 305 20.65 17.90 -6.17
N ASN A 306 21.22 19.09 -6.08
CA ASN A 306 22.41 19.32 -5.25
C ASN A 306 22.09 19.15 -3.76
N ALA A 307 20.92 19.58 -3.30
CA ALA A 307 20.49 19.36 -1.93
C ALA A 307 20.29 17.86 -1.64
N LYS A 308 19.73 17.08 -2.60
CA LYS A 308 19.64 15.61 -2.49
C LYS A 308 21.01 14.96 -2.38
N SER A 309 21.96 15.32 -3.26
CA SER A 309 23.32 14.78 -3.21
C SER A 309 23.99 15.09 -1.88
N PHE A 310 23.88 16.34 -1.41
CA PHE A 310 24.42 16.73 -0.12
C PHE A 310 23.86 15.89 1.04
N LEU A 311 22.55 15.71 1.12
CA LEU A 311 21.92 14.90 2.18
C LEU A 311 22.27 13.41 2.04
N THR A 312 22.45 12.92 0.83
CA THR A 312 22.88 11.53 0.61
C THR A 312 24.31 11.29 1.09
N GLU A 313 25.20 12.28 0.95
CA GLU A 313 26.59 12.23 1.42
C GLU A 313 26.73 12.50 2.92
N ASN A 314 25.73 13.14 3.55
CA ASN A 314 25.73 13.52 4.96
C ASN A 314 24.56 12.86 5.69
N SER A 315 24.70 11.57 5.98
CA SER A 315 23.65 10.75 6.62
C SER A 315 23.15 11.31 7.94
N ASP A 316 24.04 11.86 8.77
CA ASP A 316 23.68 12.42 10.08
C ASP A 316 22.71 13.60 9.94
N ILE A 317 22.90 14.43 8.91
CA ILE A 317 22.01 15.56 8.62
C ILE A 317 20.70 15.04 8.03
N LEU A 318 20.75 14.05 7.16
CA LEU A 318 19.55 13.41 6.62
C LEU A 318 18.69 12.82 7.74
N ASP A 319 19.28 12.12 8.68
CA ASP A 319 18.58 11.53 9.82
C ASP A 319 17.96 12.63 10.71
N ALA A 320 18.70 13.69 11.02
CA ALA A 320 18.20 14.82 11.79
C ALA A 320 17.02 15.54 11.10
N VAL A 321 17.12 15.76 9.79
CA VAL A 321 16.04 16.35 8.98
C VAL A 321 14.82 15.40 8.96
N THR A 322 15.06 14.09 8.78
CA THR A 322 13.99 13.08 8.74
C THR A 322 13.20 13.02 10.05
N GLU A 323 13.89 13.06 11.20
CA GLU A 323 13.22 13.05 12.51
C GLU A 323 12.41 14.34 12.75
N LYS A 324 12.94 15.51 12.36
CA LYS A 324 12.16 16.76 12.41
C LYS A 324 10.92 16.70 11.49
N VAL A 325 11.06 16.11 10.29
CA VAL A 325 9.93 15.92 9.34
C VAL A 325 8.89 14.97 9.94
N LYS A 326 9.28 13.83 10.51
CA LYS A 326 8.35 12.89 11.15
C LYS A 326 7.61 13.56 12.30
N SER A 327 8.32 14.31 13.14
CA SER A 327 7.70 15.10 14.22
C SER A 327 6.66 16.09 13.69
N PHE A 328 7.03 16.87 12.67
CA PHE A 328 6.15 17.85 12.04
C PHE A 328 4.90 17.20 11.46
N MET A 329 5.04 16.01 10.86
CA MET A 329 3.94 15.25 10.26
C MET A 329 3.12 14.43 11.27
N GLY A 330 3.49 14.45 12.57
CA GLY A 330 2.79 13.71 13.62
C GLY A 330 2.98 12.19 13.53
N LEU A 331 4.11 11.73 12.99
CA LEU A 331 4.45 10.32 12.85
C LEU A 331 5.38 9.82 13.97
N ASN A 332 5.74 10.64 14.95
CA ASN A 332 6.52 10.20 16.11
C ASN A 332 5.61 9.54 17.14
N ASN A 333 6.07 8.43 17.74
CA ASN A 333 5.37 7.67 18.79
C ASN A 333 5.20 8.43 20.13
N ASP A 334 5.66 9.69 20.24
CA ASP A 334 5.72 10.44 21.50
C ASP A 334 4.51 11.34 21.79
N ALA A 335 3.36 11.08 21.19
CA ALA A 335 2.21 11.94 21.43
C ALA A 335 0.97 11.14 21.86
N VAL A 336 0.93 10.64 23.08
CA VAL A 336 -0.28 10.66 23.96
C VAL A 336 0.18 10.56 25.44
N GLU A 337 0.91 11.53 25.95
CA GLU A 337 0.65 11.99 27.30
C GLU A 337 -0.39 13.12 27.19
N THR A 338 -1.63 12.77 27.06
CA THR A 338 -2.73 13.69 27.28
C THR A 338 -2.80 13.98 28.78
N GLU A 339 -2.49 15.24 29.10
CA GLU A 339 -2.84 15.84 30.38
C GLU A 339 -4.28 15.46 30.77
N ALA A 340 -4.41 14.84 31.93
CA ALA A 340 -5.67 14.57 32.61
C ALA A 340 -6.17 15.81 33.35
#